data_e983fe966184d102e3e57addcff7d7f5
#
_entry.id   e983fe966184d102e3e57addcff7d7f5
#
_cell.length_a   1.000
_cell.length_b   1.000
_cell.length_c   1.000
_cell.angle_alpha   90.00
_cell.angle_beta   90.00
_cell.angle_gamma   90.00
#
_symmetry.space_group_name_H-M   'P 1'
#
loop_
_entity.id
_entity.type
_entity.pdbx_description
1 polymer ?
#
loop_
_entity_poly.entity_id
_entity_poly.type
_entity_poly.pdbx_seq_one_letter_code
_entity_poly.pdbx_strand_id
1 'polypeptide(L)'
;MSTHTIYQIDAFTNKLFGGNPAAVVPLESWLDDQLMQKIAAENNLAETVFFVPKNEGYHIRWFTPELEIDLCGHATLASAFVLYEYLGYSKPQLIFYSKSGELVITPDGDKLQLNFPSRMPVRVTEYPEQLLPGLGITDPLGVYKSRDYVVEVATAKEVLSVNIDIALLNQIDVIGIIVTAPGKDCDFVSRFFAPNCGIPEDPVTGSAHSSLIPFWAEKLDRNKLHAKQISKRGGELWCENRGERVTMSGNCVFYMKGEINV
;
A
#
# COMPACT_ATOMS: atom_id res chain seq x y z
N MET A 1 24.10 -7.50 22.22
CA MET A 1 22.66 -7.66 22.02
C MET A 1 22.02 -6.34 22.40
N SER A 2 21.22 -5.77 21.52
CA SER A 2 20.41 -4.59 21.80
C SER A 2 18.92 -4.97 21.80
N THR A 3 18.13 -4.26 22.60
CA THR A 3 16.68 -4.46 22.69
C THR A 3 15.98 -3.31 22.01
N HIS A 4 15.05 -3.61 21.09
CA HIS A 4 14.27 -2.60 20.37
C HIS A 4 12.78 -2.89 20.49
N THR A 5 12.00 -1.82 20.65
CA THR A 5 10.53 -1.92 20.65
C THR A 5 10.04 -2.20 19.22
N ILE A 6 9.08 -3.10 19.09
CA ILE A 6 8.36 -3.40 17.86
C ILE A 6 6.87 -3.24 18.08
N TYR A 7 6.20 -2.65 17.10
CA TYR A 7 4.73 -2.58 17.01
C TYR A 7 4.28 -3.35 15.77
N GLN A 8 3.13 -3.99 15.84
CA GLN A 8 2.44 -4.49 14.64
C GLN A 8 1.11 -3.78 14.51
N ILE A 9 0.90 -3.18 13.36
CA ILE A 9 -0.24 -2.33 13.05
C ILE A 9 -0.91 -2.83 11.77
N ASP A 10 -2.22 -3.01 11.81
CA ASP A 10 -3.04 -3.26 10.62
C ASP A 10 -3.48 -1.91 10.03
N ALA A 11 -2.95 -1.55 8.86
CA ALA A 11 -3.22 -0.27 8.19
C ALA A 11 -4.37 -0.38 7.18
N PHE A 12 -5.08 0.73 6.93
CA PHE A 12 -6.26 0.83 6.06
C PHE A 12 -7.45 -0.02 6.50
N THR A 13 -7.63 -0.16 7.80
CA THR A 13 -8.74 -0.90 8.42
C THR A 13 -9.10 -0.32 9.79
N ASN A 14 -10.34 -0.52 10.20
CA ASN A 14 -10.81 -0.26 11.55
C ASN A 14 -11.11 -1.56 12.34
N LYS A 15 -10.63 -2.72 11.83
CA LYS A 15 -10.85 -4.03 12.42
C LYS A 15 -9.54 -4.80 12.52
N LEU A 16 -9.34 -5.49 13.64
CA LEU A 16 -8.24 -6.45 13.79
C LEU A 16 -8.30 -7.53 12.69
N PHE A 17 -7.14 -7.93 12.22
CA PHE A 17 -6.93 -8.96 11.18
C PHE A 17 -7.43 -8.55 9.78
N GLY A 18 -7.90 -7.31 9.62
CA GLY A 18 -8.14 -6.68 8.33
C GLY A 18 -6.94 -5.85 7.88
N GLY A 19 -7.07 -5.13 6.75
CA GLY A 19 -6.06 -4.22 6.25
C GLY A 19 -4.74 -4.89 5.90
N ASN A 20 -3.69 -4.07 5.83
CA ASN A 20 -2.33 -4.52 5.53
C ASN A 20 -1.44 -4.39 6.76
N PRO A 21 -0.92 -5.52 7.30
CA PRO A 21 -0.10 -5.50 8.52
C PRO A 21 1.31 -5.02 8.21
N ALA A 22 1.85 -4.16 9.08
CA ALA A 22 3.24 -3.75 9.07
C ALA A 22 3.86 -3.89 10.46
N ALA A 23 5.11 -4.36 10.52
CA ALA A 23 5.93 -4.21 11.71
C ALA A 23 6.58 -2.83 11.70
N VAL A 24 6.54 -2.12 12.82
CA VAL A 24 7.10 -0.78 13.00
C VAL A 24 8.12 -0.80 14.11
N VAL A 25 9.36 -0.46 13.79
CA VAL A 25 10.49 -0.45 14.72
C VAL A 25 11.08 0.96 14.80
N PRO A 26 10.68 1.76 15.80
CA PRO A 26 11.31 3.04 16.09
C PRO A 26 12.76 2.84 16.56
N LEU A 27 13.68 3.63 16.01
CA LEU A 27 15.10 3.57 16.36
C LEU A 27 15.61 4.98 16.74
N GLU A 28 16.61 5.05 17.61
CA GLU A 28 17.36 6.29 17.89
C GLU A 28 18.42 6.58 16.81
N SER A 29 19.04 5.53 16.29
CA SER A 29 20.02 5.53 15.21
C SER A 29 19.87 4.28 14.36
N TRP A 30 20.37 4.35 13.10
CA TRP A 30 20.28 3.21 12.18
C TRP A 30 21.04 1.98 12.71
N LEU A 31 20.41 0.82 12.59
CA LEU A 31 21.07 -0.48 12.68
C LEU A 31 21.81 -0.77 11.35
N ASP A 32 22.64 -1.80 11.38
CA ASP A 32 23.25 -2.34 10.15
C ASP A 32 22.18 -2.80 9.16
N ASP A 33 22.40 -2.53 7.86
CA ASP A 33 21.43 -2.84 6.82
C ASP A 33 21.08 -4.32 6.74
N GLN A 34 22.07 -5.20 6.93
CA GLN A 34 21.84 -6.64 6.92
C GLN A 34 21.05 -7.09 8.15
N LEU A 35 21.23 -6.41 9.29
CA LEU A 35 20.46 -6.70 10.49
C LEU A 35 18.99 -6.29 10.31
N MET A 36 18.72 -5.09 9.76
CA MET A 36 17.35 -4.67 9.45
C MET A 36 16.67 -5.63 8.48
N GLN A 37 17.39 -6.10 7.46
CA GLN A 37 16.87 -7.09 6.51
C GLN A 37 16.55 -8.45 7.19
N LYS A 38 17.40 -8.92 8.10
CA LYS A 38 17.16 -10.15 8.88
C LYS A 38 15.95 -10.02 9.79
N ILE A 39 15.78 -8.86 10.45
CA ILE A 39 14.59 -8.58 11.28
C ILE A 39 13.32 -8.62 10.42
N ALA A 40 13.36 -8.04 9.23
CA ALA A 40 12.22 -8.06 8.32
C ALA A 40 11.88 -9.47 7.84
N ALA A 41 12.90 -10.28 7.53
CA ALA A 41 12.72 -11.69 7.14
C ALA A 41 12.13 -12.53 8.30
N GLU A 42 12.60 -12.32 9.53
CA GLU A 42 12.09 -13.03 10.71
C GLU A 42 10.66 -12.65 11.05
N ASN A 43 10.31 -11.36 10.92
CA ASN A 43 8.93 -10.89 11.13
C ASN A 43 7.96 -11.46 10.09
N ASN A 44 8.43 -11.75 8.87
CA ASN A 44 7.67 -12.35 7.78
C ASN A 44 6.30 -11.68 7.52
N LEU A 45 6.24 -10.36 7.69
CA LEU A 45 5.12 -9.51 7.30
C LEU A 45 5.36 -8.92 5.92
N ALA A 46 4.32 -8.32 5.30
CA ALA A 46 4.46 -7.63 4.02
C ALA A 46 5.64 -6.66 4.07
N GLU A 47 5.71 -5.81 5.10
CA GLU A 47 6.88 -4.96 5.38
C GLU A 47 7.16 -4.82 6.87
N THR A 48 8.47 -4.70 7.17
CA THR A 48 8.99 -4.14 8.41
C THR A 48 9.56 -2.76 8.12
N VAL A 49 9.10 -1.76 8.84
CA VAL A 49 9.55 -0.39 8.69
C VAL A 49 10.38 0.04 9.88
N PHE A 50 11.47 0.73 9.58
CA PHE A 50 12.34 1.36 10.56
C PHE A 50 12.35 2.87 10.32
N PHE A 51 12.41 3.65 11.39
CA PHE A 51 12.59 5.09 11.27
C PHE A 51 13.46 5.63 12.40
N VAL A 52 14.21 6.69 12.08
CA VAL A 52 15.05 7.45 13.01
C VAL A 52 14.68 8.93 12.97
N PRO A 53 14.83 9.69 14.08
CA PRO A 53 14.65 11.15 14.06
C PRO A 53 15.55 11.81 13.01
N LYS A 54 14.99 12.76 12.25
CA LYS A 54 15.73 13.55 11.27
C LYS A 54 15.07 14.92 11.09
N ASN A 55 15.80 15.99 11.34
CA ASN A 55 15.29 17.37 11.23
C ASN A 55 13.97 17.57 12.01
N GLU A 56 12.93 18.07 11.31
CA GLU A 56 11.59 18.28 11.86
C GLU A 56 10.69 17.02 11.84
N GLY A 57 11.18 15.91 11.32
CA GLY A 57 10.44 14.65 11.13
C GLY A 57 11.32 13.43 11.36
N TYR A 58 11.19 12.43 10.50
CA TYR A 58 11.89 11.17 10.61
C TYR A 58 12.41 10.69 9.25
N HIS A 59 13.57 10.04 9.24
CA HIS A 59 14.02 9.27 8.07
C HIS A 59 13.44 7.86 8.20
N ILE A 60 12.80 7.37 7.13
CA ILE A 60 12.06 6.10 7.10
C ILE A 60 12.60 5.16 6.02
N ARG A 61 12.64 3.86 6.32
CA ARG A 61 13.06 2.79 5.40
C ARG A 61 12.14 1.57 5.58
N TRP A 62 11.84 0.89 4.47
CA TRP A 62 10.93 -0.25 4.43
C TRP A 62 11.64 -1.48 3.87
N PHE A 63 11.42 -2.60 4.50
CA PHE A 63 12.00 -3.88 4.12
C PHE A 63 10.90 -4.93 4.00
N THR A 64 10.80 -5.56 2.82
CA THR A 64 10.10 -6.84 2.68
C THR A 64 10.94 -7.94 3.31
N PRO A 65 10.44 -9.18 3.44
CA PRO A 65 11.29 -10.30 3.88
C PRO A 65 12.54 -10.52 3.00
N GLU A 66 12.55 -10.05 1.75
CA GLU A 66 13.62 -10.32 0.79
C GLU A 66 14.54 -9.11 0.52
N LEU A 67 14.00 -7.88 0.51
CA LEU A 67 14.74 -6.69 0.09
C LEU A 67 14.19 -5.38 0.66
N GLU A 68 15.05 -4.34 0.64
CA GLU A 68 14.62 -2.96 0.92
C GLU A 68 13.90 -2.38 -0.29
N ILE A 69 12.77 -1.68 -0.05
CA ILE A 69 11.98 -0.99 -1.06
C ILE A 69 11.98 0.52 -0.85
N ASP A 70 11.75 1.27 -1.94
CA ASP A 70 11.87 2.73 -1.94
C ASP A 70 10.63 3.47 -1.44
N LEU A 71 9.47 2.81 -1.43
CA LEU A 71 8.18 3.40 -1.02
C LEU A 71 7.18 2.35 -0.61
N CYS A 72 6.58 2.53 0.59
CA CYS A 72 5.48 1.71 1.07
C CYS A 72 4.42 2.57 1.78
N GLY A 73 3.20 2.64 1.22
CA GLY A 73 2.14 3.50 1.75
C GLY A 73 1.57 3.01 3.08
N HIS A 74 1.19 1.73 3.17
CA HIS A 74 0.55 1.21 4.37
C HIS A 74 1.50 1.17 5.58
N ALA A 75 2.78 0.82 5.38
CA ALA A 75 3.76 0.84 6.44
C ALA A 75 4.14 2.27 6.88
N THR A 76 4.06 3.25 5.96
CA THR A 76 4.17 4.68 6.30
C THR A 76 2.98 5.13 7.17
N LEU A 77 1.76 4.72 6.81
CA LEU A 77 0.56 5.01 7.60
C LEU A 77 0.64 4.39 9.00
N ALA A 78 1.09 3.12 9.09
CA ALA A 78 1.32 2.41 10.34
C ALA A 78 2.37 3.12 11.22
N SER A 79 3.46 3.61 10.62
CA SER A 79 4.50 4.36 11.32
C SER A 79 3.98 5.69 11.87
N ALA A 80 3.19 6.41 11.09
CA ALA A 80 2.53 7.63 11.53
C ALA A 80 1.58 7.37 12.69
N PHE A 81 0.79 6.30 12.62
CA PHE A 81 -0.10 5.88 13.70
C PHE A 81 0.68 5.60 15.00
N VAL A 82 1.81 4.89 14.93
CA VAL A 82 2.67 4.64 16.10
C VAL A 82 3.22 5.94 16.68
N LEU A 83 3.63 6.90 15.85
CA LEU A 83 4.14 8.18 16.31
C LEU A 83 3.07 9.01 17.00
N TYR A 84 1.86 9.13 16.43
CA TYR A 84 0.78 9.91 17.02
C TYR A 84 0.22 9.25 18.29
N GLU A 85 -0.04 7.96 18.28
CA GLU A 85 -0.77 7.28 19.36
C GLU A 85 0.15 6.76 20.49
N TYR A 86 1.40 6.41 20.20
CA TYR A 86 2.27 5.72 21.16
C TYR A 86 3.57 6.46 21.50
N LEU A 87 4.02 7.37 20.64
CA LEU A 87 5.30 8.07 20.84
C LEU A 87 5.13 9.59 21.08
N GLY A 88 3.88 10.05 21.28
CA GLY A 88 3.57 11.41 21.70
C GLY A 88 3.85 12.50 20.65
N TYR A 89 3.89 12.13 19.35
CA TYR A 89 4.01 13.14 18.29
C TYR A 89 2.72 13.97 18.21
N SER A 90 2.84 15.29 18.30
CA SER A 90 1.67 16.19 18.44
C SER A 90 1.60 17.32 17.40
N LYS A 91 2.57 17.36 16.45
CA LYS A 91 2.52 18.36 15.37
C LYS A 91 1.39 18.03 14.39
N PRO A 92 0.76 19.05 13.76
CA PRO A 92 -0.36 18.83 12.82
C PRO A 92 0.04 18.13 11.52
N GLN A 93 1.33 18.05 11.24
CA GLN A 93 1.90 17.43 10.04
C GLN A 93 3.13 16.63 10.43
N LEU A 94 3.20 15.40 9.94
CA LEU A 94 4.35 14.52 10.08
C LEU A 94 5.07 14.40 8.74
N ILE A 95 6.37 14.57 8.74
CA ILE A 95 7.22 14.45 7.56
C ILE A 95 8.12 13.23 7.72
N PHE A 96 8.04 12.32 6.76
CA PHE A 96 9.04 11.27 6.57
C PHE A 96 9.93 11.60 5.38
N TYR A 97 11.22 11.50 5.57
CA TYR A 97 12.23 11.58 4.51
C TYR A 97 12.57 10.17 4.04
N SER A 98 12.51 9.93 2.76
CA SER A 98 12.78 8.61 2.15
C SER A 98 13.64 8.72 0.89
N LYS A 99 14.03 7.59 0.32
CA LYS A 99 14.67 7.53 -1.01
C LYS A 99 13.78 8.10 -2.12
N SER A 100 12.45 8.00 -1.95
CA SER A 100 11.45 8.56 -2.89
C SER A 100 11.09 10.02 -2.61
N GLY A 101 11.82 10.71 -1.73
CA GLY A 101 11.57 12.08 -1.32
C GLY A 101 10.76 12.20 -0.02
N GLU A 102 10.16 13.36 0.18
CA GLU A 102 9.36 13.65 1.36
C GLU A 102 7.95 13.07 1.25
N LEU A 103 7.52 12.39 2.31
CA LEU A 103 6.17 11.89 2.48
C LEU A 103 5.52 12.65 3.63
N VAL A 104 4.40 13.29 3.32
CA VAL A 104 3.67 14.10 4.27
C VAL A 104 2.42 13.37 4.71
N ILE A 105 2.26 13.22 6.02
CA ILE A 105 1.09 12.63 6.64
C ILE A 105 0.41 13.68 7.53
N THR A 106 -0.90 13.78 7.41
CA THR A 106 -1.74 14.66 8.22
C THR A 106 -2.90 13.90 8.86
N PRO A 107 -3.28 14.23 10.09
CA PRO A 107 -4.54 13.74 10.66
C PRO A 107 -5.75 14.19 9.81
N ASP A 108 -6.72 13.29 9.63
CA ASP A 108 -7.97 13.50 8.91
C ASP A 108 -9.14 12.89 9.69
N GLY A 109 -9.61 13.59 10.71
CA GLY A 109 -10.57 13.07 11.69
C GLY A 109 -9.97 11.92 12.49
N ASP A 110 -10.58 10.75 12.39
CA ASP A 110 -10.11 9.49 12.98
C ASP A 110 -9.13 8.70 12.09
N LYS A 111 -8.73 9.29 10.97
CA LYS A 111 -7.85 8.70 9.96
C LYS A 111 -6.54 9.45 9.85
N LEU A 112 -5.59 8.83 9.17
CA LEU A 112 -4.35 9.46 8.72
C LEU A 112 -4.37 9.56 7.20
N GLN A 113 -3.97 10.71 6.67
CA GLN A 113 -3.96 10.99 5.23
C GLN A 113 -2.54 10.99 4.70
N LEU A 114 -2.31 10.20 3.65
CA LEU A 114 -1.12 10.21 2.81
C LEU A 114 -1.32 11.08 1.58
N ASN A 115 -0.25 11.72 1.11
CA ASN A 115 -0.25 12.53 -0.10
C ASN A 115 0.80 11.98 -1.09
N PHE A 116 0.33 11.44 -2.22
CA PHE A 116 1.16 10.78 -3.23
C PHE A 116 1.03 11.46 -4.60
N PRO A 117 2.02 11.26 -5.52
CA PRO A 117 1.87 11.69 -6.90
C PRO A 117 0.74 10.92 -7.60
N SER A 118 -0.02 11.64 -8.42
CA SER A 118 -1.02 11.06 -9.32
C SER A 118 -0.34 10.34 -10.49
N ARG A 119 -0.87 9.18 -10.88
CA ARG A 119 -0.34 8.35 -11.97
C ARG A 119 -1.47 7.84 -12.85
N MET A 120 -2.08 8.75 -13.62
CA MET A 120 -3.18 8.37 -14.52
C MET A 120 -2.78 7.25 -15.46
N PRO A 121 -3.45 6.09 -15.46
CA PRO A 121 -3.15 5.01 -16.38
C PRO A 121 -3.76 5.29 -17.77
N VAL A 122 -3.01 4.96 -18.82
CA VAL A 122 -3.41 5.16 -20.21
C VAL A 122 -3.88 3.83 -20.79
N ARG A 123 -4.98 3.86 -21.55
CA ARG A 123 -5.50 2.67 -22.23
C ARG A 123 -4.47 2.12 -23.22
N VAL A 124 -4.27 0.81 -23.18
CA VAL A 124 -3.36 0.08 -24.08
C VAL A 124 -4.11 -1.00 -24.83
N THR A 125 -3.75 -1.21 -26.09
CA THR A 125 -4.28 -2.28 -26.94
C THR A 125 -3.27 -3.45 -27.08
N GLU A 126 -2.00 -3.17 -26.78
CA GLU A 126 -0.93 -4.16 -26.76
C GLU A 126 -0.44 -4.38 -25.34
N TYR A 127 -0.47 -5.59 -24.86
CA TYR A 127 -0.02 -6.03 -23.55
C TYR A 127 0.48 -7.48 -23.60
N PRO A 128 1.25 -7.94 -22.63
CA PRO A 128 1.74 -9.32 -22.59
C PRO A 128 0.59 -10.33 -22.71
N GLU A 129 0.75 -11.34 -23.56
CA GLU A 129 -0.26 -12.38 -23.79
C GLU A 129 -0.59 -13.18 -22.52
N GLN A 130 0.33 -13.21 -21.54
CA GLN A 130 0.18 -13.86 -20.25
C GLN A 130 -0.74 -13.10 -19.29
N LEU A 131 -1.02 -11.81 -19.52
CA LEU A 131 -1.70 -10.93 -18.56
C LEU A 131 -3.11 -11.41 -18.22
N LEU A 132 -3.96 -11.57 -19.20
CA LEU A 132 -5.35 -11.98 -18.99
C LEU A 132 -5.48 -13.45 -18.58
N PRO A 133 -4.80 -14.40 -19.25
CA PRO A 133 -4.79 -15.79 -18.78
C PRO A 133 -4.25 -15.94 -17.36
N GLY A 134 -3.19 -15.20 -17.02
CA GLY A 134 -2.59 -15.22 -15.68
C GLY A 134 -3.51 -14.68 -14.57
N LEU A 135 -4.51 -13.86 -14.93
CA LEU A 135 -5.56 -13.38 -14.03
C LEU A 135 -6.84 -14.24 -14.07
N GLY A 136 -6.94 -15.15 -15.05
CA GLY A 136 -8.18 -15.89 -15.33
C GLY A 136 -9.32 -15.02 -15.88
N ILE A 137 -8.98 -13.91 -16.57
CA ILE A 137 -9.93 -12.95 -17.14
C ILE A 137 -10.02 -13.18 -18.66
N THR A 138 -11.24 -13.26 -19.18
CA THR A 138 -11.47 -13.47 -20.64
C THR A 138 -12.05 -12.26 -21.34
N ASP A 139 -12.79 -11.41 -20.65
CA ASP A 139 -13.52 -10.27 -21.24
C ASP A 139 -13.36 -9.00 -20.39
N PRO A 140 -12.18 -8.35 -20.40
CA PRO A 140 -11.98 -7.11 -19.69
C PRO A 140 -12.68 -5.94 -20.41
N LEU A 141 -13.21 -4.97 -19.67
CA LEU A 141 -13.71 -3.71 -20.24
C LEU A 141 -12.58 -2.86 -20.82
N GLY A 142 -11.38 -3.03 -20.30
CA GLY A 142 -10.18 -2.36 -20.81
C GLY A 142 -8.93 -2.77 -20.04
N VAL A 143 -7.80 -2.62 -20.73
CA VAL A 143 -6.47 -2.76 -20.14
C VAL A 143 -5.78 -1.40 -20.25
N TYR A 144 -5.18 -0.98 -19.13
CA TYR A 144 -4.49 0.32 -19.02
C TYR A 144 -3.11 0.08 -18.41
N LYS A 145 -2.22 1.03 -18.60
CA LYS A 145 -0.85 0.98 -18.04
C LYS A 145 -0.42 2.36 -17.55
N SER A 146 0.19 2.37 -16.38
CA SER A 146 1.02 3.44 -15.85
C SER A 146 2.34 2.81 -15.37
N ARG A 147 2.65 2.85 -14.09
CA ARG A 147 3.68 2.01 -13.49
C ARG A 147 3.26 0.52 -13.52
N ASP A 148 2.00 0.27 -13.17
CA ASP A 148 1.38 -1.05 -13.07
C ASP A 148 0.39 -1.25 -14.23
N TYR A 149 0.03 -2.49 -14.55
CA TYR A 149 -1.13 -2.75 -15.38
C TYR A 149 -2.42 -2.56 -14.56
N VAL A 150 -3.43 -2.00 -15.19
CA VAL A 150 -4.78 -1.88 -14.63
C VAL A 150 -5.75 -2.58 -15.58
N VAL A 151 -6.38 -3.64 -15.09
CA VAL A 151 -7.38 -4.41 -15.82
C VAL A 151 -8.74 -4.08 -15.24
N GLU A 152 -9.57 -3.44 -16.03
CA GLU A 152 -10.94 -3.09 -15.65
C GLU A 152 -11.89 -4.22 -16.05
N VAL A 153 -12.72 -4.65 -15.10
CA VAL A 153 -13.78 -5.63 -15.31
C VAL A 153 -15.15 -5.03 -14.93
N ALA A 154 -16.24 -5.68 -15.31
CA ALA A 154 -17.57 -5.09 -15.19
C ALA A 154 -18.10 -5.04 -13.75
N THR A 155 -17.71 -5.98 -12.89
CA THR A 155 -18.32 -6.14 -11.57
C THR A 155 -17.31 -6.48 -10.47
N ALA A 156 -17.63 -6.09 -9.24
CA ALA A 156 -16.88 -6.50 -8.05
C ALA A 156 -16.81 -8.04 -7.89
N LYS A 157 -17.81 -8.77 -8.40
CA LYS A 157 -17.81 -10.24 -8.39
C LYS A 157 -16.69 -10.79 -9.28
N GLU A 158 -16.45 -10.18 -10.44
CA GLU A 158 -15.36 -10.57 -11.34
C GLU A 158 -14.00 -10.28 -10.68
N VAL A 159 -13.84 -9.13 -9.98
CA VAL A 159 -12.62 -8.84 -9.20
C VAL A 159 -12.38 -9.92 -8.14
N LEU A 160 -13.43 -10.33 -7.41
CA LEU A 160 -13.34 -11.39 -6.39
C LEU A 160 -13.03 -12.77 -6.99
N SER A 161 -13.50 -13.04 -8.21
CA SER A 161 -13.29 -14.34 -8.87
C SER A 161 -11.91 -14.52 -9.46
N VAL A 162 -11.08 -13.47 -9.53
CA VAL A 162 -9.70 -13.55 -10.02
C VAL A 162 -8.93 -14.62 -9.24
N ASN A 163 -8.42 -15.57 -9.96
CA ASN A 163 -7.54 -16.63 -9.46
C ASN A 163 -6.24 -16.62 -10.27
N ILE A 164 -5.17 -16.13 -9.66
CA ILE A 164 -3.93 -15.87 -10.38
C ILE A 164 -3.15 -17.16 -10.69
N ASP A 165 -2.59 -17.23 -11.89
CA ASP A 165 -1.49 -18.12 -12.24
C ASP A 165 -0.17 -17.35 -12.08
N ILE A 166 0.51 -17.62 -10.96
CA ILE A 166 1.77 -16.95 -10.60
C ILE A 166 2.85 -17.21 -11.66
N ALA A 167 2.88 -18.42 -12.27
CA ALA A 167 3.89 -18.76 -13.25
C ALA A 167 3.72 -17.97 -14.55
N LEU A 168 2.50 -17.64 -14.94
CA LEU A 168 2.24 -16.76 -16.07
C LEU A 168 2.54 -15.30 -15.72
N LEU A 169 2.07 -14.81 -14.57
CA LEU A 169 2.26 -13.40 -14.19
C LEU A 169 3.72 -13.06 -13.94
N ASN A 170 4.56 -13.98 -13.47
CA ASN A 170 6.01 -13.79 -13.29
C ASN A 170 6.77 -13.61 -14.61
N GLN A 171 6.17 -13.89 -15.76
CA GLN A 171 6.78 -13.64 -17.06
C GLN A 171 6.60 -12.18 -17.54
N ILE A 172 5.80 -11.40 -16.83
CA ILE A 172 5.48 -10.02 -17.19
C ILE A 172 6.41 -9.07 -16.45
N ASP A 173 7.23 -8.31 -17.18
CA ASP A 173 8.11 -7.28 -16.60
C ASP A 173 7.28 -6.07 -16.14
N VAL A 174 6.73 -6.18 -14.93
CA VAL A 174 5.95 -5.13 -14.27
C VAL A 174 6.02 -5.31 -12.74
N ILE A 175 5.90 -4.20 -12.01
CA ILE A 175 5.89 -4.23 -10.54
C ILE A 175 4.62 -4.86 -10.02
N GLY A 176 3.47 -4.44 -10.56
CA GLY A 176 2.17 -4.93 -10.09
C GLY A 176 1.09 -4.92 -11.16
N ILE A 177 0.04 -5.66 -10.86
CA ILE A 177 -1.14 -5.79 -11.69
C ILE A 177 -2.36 -5.52 -10.82
N ILE A 178 -3.16 -4.54 -11.23
CA ILE A 178 -4.39 -4.11 -10.56
C ILE A 178 -5.58 -4.66 -11.33
N VAL A 179 -6.52 -5.30 -10.65
CA VAL A 179 -7.84 -5.58 -11.20
C VAL A 179 -8.85 -4.73 -10.47
N THR A 180 -9.72 -4.02 -11.21
CA THR A 180 -10.66 -3.05 -10.64
C THR A 180 -12.02 -3.08 -11.31
N ALA A 181 -13.05 -2.71 -10.56
CA ALA A 181 -14.43 -2.59 -11.01
C ALA A 181 -15.20 -1.54 -10.20
N PRO A 182 -16.38 -1.08 -10.65
CA PRO A 182 -17.29 -0.30 -9.82
C PRO A 182 -17.65 -1.05 -8.55
N GLY A 183 -17.74 -0.32 -7.42
CA GLY A 183 -18.19 -0.86 -6.14
C GLY A 183 -19.71 -0.86 -6.01
N LYS A 184 -20.23 -1.65 -5.05
CA LYS A 184 -21.65 -1.61 -4.67
C LYS A 184 -21.90 -0.64 -3.53
N ASP A 185 -21.07 -0.73 -2.47
CA ASP A 185 -21.17 0.06 -1.24
C ASP A 185 -19.98 1.03 -1.11
N CYS A 186 -19.27 1.26 -2.19
CA CYS A 186 -18.16 2.19 -2.36
C CYS A 186 -18.11 2.60 -3.84
N ASP A 187 -17.19 3.50 -4.20
CA ASP A 187 -17.10 3.98 -5.57
C ASP A 187 -16.45 2.98 -6.49
N PHE A 188 -15.40 2.35 -6.02
CA PHE A 188 -14.73 1.28 -6.76
C PHE A 188 -14.11 0.25 -5.81
N VAL A 189 -13.84 -0.92 -6.38
CA VAL A 189 -13.11 -2.00 -5.72
C VAL A 189 -11.88 -2.38 -6.52
N SER A 190 -10.90 -2.97 -5.84
CA SER A 190 -9.68 -3.45 -6.48
C SER A 190 -9.07 -4.66 -5.78
N ARG A 191 -8.18 -5.36 -6.49
CA ARG A 191 -7.17 -6.28 -5.96
C ARG A 191 -5.83 -5.97 -6.63
N PHE A 192 -4.74 -6.23 -5.92
CA PHE A 192 -3.38 -5.96 -6.40
C PHE A 192 -2.51 -7.20 -6.27
N PHE A 193 -1.80 -7.52 -7.35
CA PHE A 193 -0.94 -8.69 -7.46
C PHE A 193 0.47 -8.26 -7.87
N ALA A 194 1.48 -8.71 -7.14
CA ALA A 194 2.89 -8.39 -7.41
C ALA A 194 3.79 -9.64 -7.24
N PRO A 195 3.54 -10.71 -8.00
CA PRO A 195 4.28 -11.96 -7.83
C PRO A 195 5.79 -11.80 -8.08
N ASN A 196 6.22 -10.92 -8.99
CA ASN A 196 7.64 -10.61 -9.22
C ASN A 196 8.34 -9.96 -8.03
N CYS A 197 7.58 -9.45 -7.06
CA CYS A 197 8.11 -8.89 -5.81
C CYS A 197 8.01 -9.89 -4.63
N GLY A 198 7.72 -11.17 -4.90
CA GLY A 198 7.49 -12.17 -3.86
C GLY A 198 6.14 -12.03 -3.14
N ILE A 199 5.26 -11.15 -3.61
CA ILE A 199 3.94 -10.87 -3.02
C ILE A 199 2.84 -11.31 -3.99
N PRO A 200 2.31 -12.55 -3.87
CA PRO A 200 1.26 -13.02 -4.76
C PRO A 200 0.05 -12.10 -4.81
N GLU A 201 -0.42 -11.64 -3.65
CA GLU A 201 -1.47 -10.62 -3.51
C GLU A 201 -1.16 -9.72 -2.33
N ASP A 202 -1.12 -8.39 -2.56
CA ASP A 202 -0.95 -7.41 -1.48
C ASP A 202 -2.32 -7.02 -0.90
N PRO A 203 -2.51 -7.12 0.43
CA PRO A 203 -3.81 -6.89 1.06
C PRO A 203 -4.42 -5.53 0.80
N VAL A 204 -3.65 -4.44 0.93
CA VAL A 204 -4.06 -3.06 0.63
C VAL A 204 -2.86 -2.25 0.15
N THR A 205 -2.96 -1.72 -1.06
CA THR A 205 -1.83 -1.13 -1.78
C THR A 205 -2.00 0.37 -2.00
N GLY A 206 -1.36 1.18 -1.19
CA GLY A 206 -1.42 2.64 -1.34
C GLY A 206 -0.93 3.12 -2.70
N SER A 207 0.17 2.55 -3.21
CA SER A 207 0.74 2.94 -4.51
C SER A 207 -0.16 2.61 -5.71
N ALA A 208 -0.98 1.56 -5.64
CA ALA A 208 -1.98 1.25 -6.67
C ALA A 208 -3.05 2.34 -6.76
N HIS A 209 -3.41 2.92 -5.62
CA HIS A 209 -4.40 3.99 -5.54
C HIS A 209 -3.89 5.31 -6.14
N SER A 210 -2.57 5.50 -6.32
CA SER A 210 -2.04 6.60 -7.14
C SER A 210 -2.51 6.55 -8.59
N SER A 211 -2.83 5.35 -9.11
CA SER A 211 -3.39 5.15 -10.45
C SER A 211 -4.93 5.05 -10.42
N LEU A 212 -5.49 4.37 -9.45
CA LEU A 212 -6.93 4.14 -9.37
C LEU A 212 -7.73 5.41 -9.05
N ILE A 213 -7.19 6.32 -8.24
CA ILE A 213 -7.88 7.56 -7.87
C ILE A 213 -8.14 8.44 -9.08
N PRO A 214 -7.14 8.85 -9.90
CA PRO A 214 -7.41 9.67 -11.09
C PRO A 214 -8.27 8.91 -12.11
N PHE A 215 -8.07 7.61 -12.28
CA PHE A 215 -8.84 6.77 -13.20
C PHE A 215 -10.34 6.77 -12.85
N TRP A 216 -10.70 6.51 -11.60
CA TRP A 216 -12.10 6.49 -11.18
C TRP A 216 -12.68 7.87 -10.99
N ALA A 217 -11.86 8.89 -10.65
CA ALA A 217 -12.32 10.27 -10.59
C ALA A 217 -12.80 10.77 -11.96
N GLU A 218 -12.07 10.46 -13.03
CA GLU A 218 -12.49 10.78 -14.40
C GLU A 218 -13.76 10.01 -14.80
N LYS A 219 -13.82 8.71 -14.54
CA LYS A 219 -14.97 7.88 -14.91
C LYS A 219 -16.27 8.25 -14.18
N LEU A 220 -16.17 8.70 -12.94
CA LEU A 220 -17.31 9.03 -12.08
C LEU A 220 -17.61 10.53 -12.04
N ASP A 221 -16.80 11.34 -12.74
CA ASP A 221 -16.88 12.82 -12.76
C ASP A 221 -16.94 13.43 -11.35
N ARG A 222 -16.03 12.95 -10.47
CA ARG A 222 -15.90 13.47 -9.09
C ARG A 222 -14.53 13.18 -8.49
N ASN A 223 -14.06 14.09 -7.64
CA ASN A 223 -12.72 14.00 -7.07
C ASN A 223 -12.64 13.25 -5.76
N LYS A 224 -13.71 13.20 -4.97
CA LYS A 224 -13.74 12.48 -3.69
C LYS A 224 -14.36 11.09 -3.87
N LEU A 225 -13.63 10.07 -3.46
CA LEU A 225 -13.96 8.68 -3.71
C LEU A 225 -13.78 7.85 -2.45
N HIS A 226 -14.62 6.84 -2.29
CA HIS A 226 -14.47 5.79 -1.31
C HIS A 226 -14.08 4.48 -2.03
N ALA A 227 -12.93 3.93 -1.69
CA ALA A 227 -12.37 2.74 -2.30
C ALA A 227 -12.30 1.57 -1.33
N LYS A 228 -12.47 0.36 -1.84
CA LYS A 228 -12.18 -0.88 -1.10
C LYS A 228 -11.23 -1.76 -1.91
N GLN A 229 -10.12 -2.16 -1.30
CA GLN A 229 -9.32 -3.26 -1.84
C GLN A 229 -9.86 -4.56 -1.22
N ILE A 230 -10.42 -5.41 -2.08
CA ILE A 230 -11.22 -6.59 -1.66
C ILE A 230 -10.39 -7.89 -1.70
N SER A 231 -9.15 -7.82 -1.22
CA SER A 231 -8.33 -8.99 -0.88
C SER A 231 -8.97 -9.80 0.25
N LYS A 232 -8.38 -10.95 0.59
CA LYS A 232 -8.85 -11.79 1.71
C LYS A 232 -8.92 -11.01 3.04
N ARG A 233 -7.99 -10.09 3.31
CA ARG A 233 -7.98 -9.24 4.52
C ARG A 233 -8.89 -8.03 4.35
N GLY A 234 -8.99 -7.51 3.14
CA GLY A 234 -9.74 -6.31 2.79
C GLY A 234 -9.15 -5.03 3.38
N GLY A 235 -9.58 -3.88 2.86
CA GLY A 235 -9.28 -2.59 3.44
C GLY A 235 -10.01 -1.46 2.74
N GLU A 236 -10.05 -0.31 3.40
CA GLU A 236 -10.84 0.85 2.96
C GLU A 236 -9.98 2.10 2.91
N LEU A 237 -10.18 2.91 1.87
CA LEU A 237 -9.49 4.16 1.64
C LEU A 237 -10.48 5.25 1.26
N TRP A 238 -10.36 6.40 1.90
CA TRP A 238 -11.04 7.64 1.51
C TRP A 238 -10.07 8.47 0.68
N CYS A 239 -10.40 8.65 -0.58
CA CYS A 239 -9.50 9.13 -1.61
C CYS A 239 -9.92 10.50 -2.13
N GLU A 240 -8.96 11.31 -2.56
CA GLU A 240 -9.24 12.56 -3.28
C GLU A 240 -8.24 12.76 -4.42
N ASN A 241 -8.77 13.01 -5.62
CA ASN A 241 -7.98 13.45 -6.77
C ASN A 241 -7.75 14.97 -6.69
N ARG A 242 -6.49 15.39 -6.68
CA ARG A 242 -6.06 16.80 -6.64
C ARG A 242 -5.21 17.18 -7.86
N GLY A 243 -5.45 16.54 -9.00
CA GLY A 243 -4.71 16.77 -10.24
C GLY A 243 -3.37 16.02 -10.24
N GLU A 244 -2.26 16.73 -10.07
CA GLU A 244 -0.92 16.10 -10.04
C GLU A 244 -0.66 15.28 -8.76
N ARG A 245 -1.50 15.43 -7.76
CA ARG A 245 -1.42 14.71 -6.49
C ARG A 245 -2.72 13.99 -6.20
N VAL A 246 -2.61 12.92 -5.41
CA VAL A 246 -3.76 12.22 -4.82
C VAL A 246 -3.57 12.13 -3.32
N THR A 247 -4.66 12.20 -2.59
CA THR A 247 -4.64 11.88 -1.16
C THR A 247 -5.46 10.63 -0.88
N MET A 248 -4.99 9.86 0.10
CA MET A 248 -5.69 8.69 0.58
C MET A 248 -5.62 8.64 2.10
N SER A 249 -6.79 8.59 2.73
CA SER A 249 -6.95 8.50 4.17
C SER A 249 -7.38 7.10 4.56
N GLY A 250 -6.84 6.60 5.67
CA GLY A 250 -7.20 5.30 6.20
C GLY A 250 -7.06 5.24 7.72
N ASN A 251 -7.81 4.32 8.33
CA ASN A 251 -7.67 4.00 9.74
C ASN A 251 -6.52 3.00 9.94
N CYS A 252 -6.02 2.95 11.16
CA CYS A 252 -5.08 1.93 11.60
C CYS A 252 -5.59 1.27 12.88
N VAL A 253 -5.28 -0.02 13.04
CA VAL A 253 -5.63 -0.77 14.25
C VAL A 253 -4.36 -1.35 14.86
N PHE A 254 -4.19 -1.12 16.15
CA PHE A 254 -3.11 -1.70 16.91
C PHE A 254 -3.34 -3.20 17.13
N TYR A 255 -2.36 -4.03 16.79
CA TYR A 255 -2.38 -5.47 17.05
C TYR A 255 -1.50 -5.86 18.22
N MET A 256 -0.22 -5.47 18.20
CA MET A 256 0.71 -5.82 19.30
C MET A 256 1.83 -4.78 19.48
N LYS A 257 2.38 -4.77 20.69
CA LYS A 257 3.66 -4.16 21.06
C LYS A 257 4.51 -5.20 21.76
N GLY A 258 5.79 -5.26 21.43
CA GLY A 258 6.74 -6.18 22.03
C GLY A 258 8.16 -5.64 22.00
N GLU A 259 9.11 -6.50 22.31
CA GLU A 259 10.54 -6.21 22.25
C GLU A 259 11.24 -7.29 21.42
N ILE A 260 12.19 -6.89 20.59
CA ILE A 260 13.10 -7.77 19.88
C ILE A 260 14.52 -7.60 20.43
N ASN A 261 15.23 -8.71 20.59
CA ASN A 261 16.62 -8.74 21.05
C ASN A 261 17.53 -9.18 19.89
N VAL A 262 18.43 -8.30 19.47
CA VAL A 262 19.30 -8.49 18.31
C VAL A 262 20.75 -8.09 18.59
#